data_0bdbdc1aeeb17e140766e995af9ab05d
#
_entry.id   0bdbdc1aeeb17e140766e995af9ab05d
#
_cell.length_a   1.000
_cell.length_b   1.000
_cell.length_c   1.000
_cell.angle_alpha   90.00
_cell.angle_beta   90.00
_cell.angle_gamma   90.00
#
_symmetry.space_group_name_H-M   'P 1'
#
loop_
_entity.id
_entity.type
_entity.pdbx_description
1 polymer ?
#
loop_
_entity_poly.entity_id
_entity_poly.type
_entity_poly.pdbx_seq_one_letter_code
_entity_poly.pdbx_strand_id
1 'polypeptide(L)'
;EQSVSTPRKKVKLTDPVNFMKLNNEAVNSRRDPNNPAASANYTVYSQEKIENTIAGTNPYYYPAVDWYDELFNDYALSTRVNANLSGGGSAVRYYVAASYTKDGGVIKNDKLNNYNSNINWQRYSVRSNINMDLSKTTEFAIRVNGNFDDYTGPLDSGEGLYKKVMKTSPVLYPKSYPATDEYANNTHVLFGNANKGAYINPYADMVRGYKESNNLLVAAQAELKQKLDFITQGLDARVLVSTTRSSYSDLTRAINPYYYQANYDKTNNSYTLTNIVEGEEYLSYNQGAKNINTTNYIEAAVSYGRTFGAHATSGMLVYTRREEKRSSEK
;
A
#
# COMPACT_ATOMS: atom_id res chain seq x y z
N GLU A 1 18.21 8.13 9.85
CA GLU A 1 17.66 7.12 10.75
C GLU A 1 17.25 5.90 9.91
N GLN A 2 17.65 4.73 10.37
CA GLN A 2 17.13 3.45 9.88
C GLN A 2 16.43 2.75 11.03
N SER A 3 15.25 2.22 10.78
CA SER A 3 14.46 1.49 11.78
C SER A 3 14.03 0.13 11.25
N VAL A 4 13.98 -0.84 12.16
CA VAL A 4 13.47 -2.18 11.91
C VAL A 4 12.16 -2.31 12.68
N SER A 5 11.09 -2.63 11.98
CA SER A 5 9.78 -2.86 12.57
C SER A 5 9.47 -4.36 12.53
N THR A 6 9.07 -4.91 13.66
CA THR A 6 8.62 -6.30 13.78
C THR A 6 7.13 -6.34 14.13
N PRO A 7 6.37 -7.33 13.65
CA PRO A 7 4.99 -7.51 14.08
C PRO A 7 4.92 -7.66 15.59
N ARG A 8 4.10 -6.84 16.25
CA ARG A 8 3.95 -6.87 17.72
C ARG A 8 3.43 -8.21 18.22
N LYS A 9 2.62 -8.90 17.41
CA LYS A 9 2.08 -10.22 17.70
C LYS A 9 1.91 -10.98 16.38
N LYS A 10 2.62 -12.10 16.24
CA LYS A 10 2.40 -13.05 15.14
C LYS A 10 1.22 -13.94 15.54
N VAL A 11 0.20 -14.01 14.70
CA VAL A 11 -0.90 -14.97 14.92
C VAL A 11 -0.37 -16.36 14.61
N LYS A 12 -0.42 -17.23 15.61
CA LYS A 12 -0.03 -18.63 15.46
C LYS A 12 -1.20 -19.39 14.82
N LEU A 13 -1.02 -19.82 13.59
CA LEU A 13 -1.96 -20.71 12.93
C LEU A 13 -1.84 -22.14 13.49
N THR A 14 -2.91 -22.90 13.37
CA THR A 14 -2.90 -24.33 13.68
C THR A 14 -2.00 -25.05 12.66
N ASP A 15 -1.15 -25.94 13.11
CA ASP A 15 -0.35 -26.75 12.22
C ASP A 15 -1.21 -27.64 11.31
N PRO A 16 -0.70 -28.04 10.12
CA PRO A 16 -1.49 -28.77 9.13
C PRO A 16 -2.12 -30.07 9.63
N VAL A 17 -1.45 -30.80 10.52
CA VAL A 17 -1.95 -32.07 11.06
C VAL A 17 -3.12 -31.83 12.03
N ASN A 18 -2.95 -30.90 12.97
CA ASN A 18 -4.02 -30.51 13.89
C ASN A 18 -5.19 -29.86 13.14
N PHE A 19 -4.92 -29.09 12.08
CA PHE A 19 -5.97 -28.57 11.20
C PHE A 19 -6.87 -29.69 10.66
N MET A 20 -6.29 -30.76 10.13
CA MET A 20 -7.07 -31.92 9.62
C MET A 20 -7.85 -32.62 10.69
N LYS A 21 -7.23 -32.88 11.87
CA LYS A 21 -7.87 -33.53 12.99
C LYS A 21 -9.06 -32.75 13.53
N LEU A 22 -8.88 -31.42 13.74
CA LEU A 22 -9.93 -30.52 14.20
C LEU A 22 -11.09 -30.40 13.21
N ASN A 23 -10.78 -30.39 11.90
CA ASN A 23 -11.84 -30.41 10.89
C ASN A 23 -12.66 -31.68 10.93
N ASN A 24 -12.01 -32.84 11.07
CA ASN A 24 -12.70 -34.12 11.21
C ASN A 24 -13.56 -34.14 12.48
N GLU A 25 -13.06 -33.64 13.61
CA GLU A 25 -13.80 -33.52 14.87
C GLU A 25 -15.01 -32.59 14.72
N ALA A 26 -14.81 -31.40 14.07
CA ALA A 26 -15.91 -30.46 13.87
C ALA A 26 -17.04 -31.03 13.00
N VAL A 27 -16.71 -31.83 11.97
CA VAL A 27 -17.73 -32.53 11.17
C VAL A 27 -18.42 -33.61 12.01
N ASN A 28 -17.66 -34.40 12.78
CA ASN A 28 -18.20 -35.43 13.63
C ASN A 28 -19.11 -34.87 14.73
N SER A 29 -18.80 -33.73 15.32
CA SER A 29 -19.62 -33.08 16.37
C SER A 29 -20.97 -32.57 15.87
N ARG A 30 -21.13 -32.40 14.55
CA ARG A 30 -22.37 -31.94 13.89
C ARG A 30 -23.26 -33.10 13.40
N ARG A 31 -22.91 -34.33 13.71
CA ARG A 31 -23.72 -35.50 13.34
C ARG A 31 -25.08 -35.44 14.00
N ASP A 32 -26.11 -35.74 13.21
CA ASP A 32 -27.44 -35.94 13.74
C ASP A 32 -27.50 -37.31 14.49
N PRO A 33 -27.66 -37.32 15.79
CA PRO A 33 -27.74 -38.56 16.55
C PRO A 33 -28.95 -39.43 16.15
N ASN A 34 -29.98 -38.84 15.53
CA ASN A 34 -31.18 -39.54 15.07
C ASN A 34 -31.05 -40.12 13.65
N ASN A 35 -29.99 -39.76 12.92
CA ASN A 35 -29.70 -40.31 11.60
C ASN A 35 -28.21 -40.66 11.43
N PRO A 36 -27.71 -41.66 12.17
CA PRO A 36 -26.32 -42.08 12.12
C PRO A 36 -25.87 -42.60 10.75
N ALA A 37 -26.78 -43.10 9.94
CA ALA A 37 -26.46 -43.60 8.60
C ALA A 37 -26.10 -42.48 7.60
N ALA A 38 -26.70 -41.30 7.72
CA ALA A 38 -26.39 -40.15 6.86
C ALA A 38 -25.01 -39.52 7.14
N SER A 39 -24.41 -39.84 8.27
CA SER A 39 -23.12 -39.26 8.71
C SER A 39 -22.02 -40.30 8.95
N ALA A 40 -22.30 -41.58 8.75
CA ALA A 40 -21.45 -42.68 9.25
C ALA A 40 -20.03 -42.74 8.65
N ASN A 41 -19.76 -42.11 7.50
CA ASN A 41 -18.48 -42.21 6.79
C ASN A 41 -17.91 -40.85 6.27
N TYR A 42 -18.40 -39.72 6.75
CA TYR A 42 -17.94 -38.45 6.28
C TYR A 42 -16.75 -37.95 7.09
N THR A 43 -15.55 -38.38 6.74
CA THR A 43 -14.29 -37.75 7.18
C THR A 43 -13.80 -36.84 6.09
N VAL A 44 -13.55 -35.57 6.41
CA VAL A 44 -13.02 -34.59 5.45
C VAL A 44 -11.61 -35.01 5.00
N TYR A 45 -10.80 -35.48 5.97
CA TYR A 45 -9.43 -35.92 5.74
C TYR A 45 -9.27 -37.37 6.21
N SER A 46 -8.84 -38.24 5.28
CA SER A 46 -8.58 -39.64 5.60
C SER A 46 -7.39 -39.81 6.53
N GLN A 47 -7.37 -40.89 7.28
CA GLN A 47 -6.24 -41.25 8.14
C GLN A 47 -4.95 -41.40 7.34
N GLU A 48 -5.00 -41.99 6.13
CA GLU A 48 -3.89 -42.09 5.19
C GLU A 48 -3.31 -40.71 4.86
N LYS A 49 -4.15 -39.72 4.56
CA LYS A 49 -3.71 -38.36 4.27
C LYS A 49 -2.98 -37.74 5.46
N ILE A 50 -3.52 -37.92 6.68
CA ILE A 50 -2.91 -37.40 7.91
C ILE A 50 -1.53 -38.03 8.10
N GLU A 51 -1.41 -39.34 7.98
CA GLU A 51 -0.15 -40.09 8.18
C GLU A 51 0.91 -39.72 7.15
N ASN A 52 0.54 -39.64 5.87
CA ASN A 52 1.46 -39.23 4.80
C ASN A 52 1.90 -37.75 4.93
N THR A 53 1.01 -36.88 5.42
CA THR A 53 1.38 -35.48 5.71
C THR A 53 2.39 -35.41 6.88
N ILE A 54 2.19 -36.23 7.92
CA ILE A 54 3.16 -36.34 9.04
C ILE A 54 4.51 -36.87 8.55
N ALA A 55 4.49 -37.91 7.73
CA ALA A 55 5.68 -38.53 7.18
C ALA A 55 6.40 -37.68 6.10
N GLY A 56 5.72 -36.67 5.53
CA GLY A 56 6.26 -35.87 4.42
C GLY A 56 6.49 -36.69 3.14
N THR A 57 5.70 -37.74 2.90
CA THR A 57 5.92 -38.73 1.84
C THR A 57 6.00 -38.10 0.44
N ASN A 58 5.09 -37.20 0.13
CA ASN A 58 5.08 -36.43 -1.11
C ASN A 58 4.46 -35.05 -0.83
N PRO A 59 5.29 -34.00 -0.65
CA PRO A 59 4.80 -32.67 -0.24
C PRO A 59 3.95 -31.97 -1.32
N TYR A 60 3.96 -32.46 -2.55
CA TYR A 60 3.15 -31.92 -3.64
C TYR A 60 1.73 -32.51 -3.67
N TYR A 61 1.55 -33.71 -3.14
CA TYR A 61 0.26 -34.36 -3.04
C TYR A 61 -0.31 -34.36 -1.61
N TYR A 62 0.57 -34.48 -0.61
CA TYR A 62 0.25 -34.35 0.84
C TYR A 62 0.85 -33.04 1.41
N PRO A 63 0.45 -31.89 0.92
CA PRO A 63 1.07 -30.62 1.30
C PRO A 63 0.82 -30.28 2.78
N ALA A 64 1.83 -29.61 3.36
CA ALA A 64 1.80 -29.05 4.71
C ALA A 64 2.39 -27.62 4.61
N VAL A 65 1.57 -26.65 4.23
CA VAL A 65 2.03 -25.29 3.91
C VAL A 65 1.81 -24.37 5.09
N ASP A 66 2.84 -23.74 5.61
CA ASP A 66 2.72 -22.56 6.45
C ASP A 66 2.61 -21.31 5.56
N TRP A 67 1.38 -20.93 5.24
CA TRP A 67 1.11 -19.79 4.37
C TRP A 67 1.66 -18.48 4.92
N TYR A 68 1.74 -18.33 6.25
CA TYR A 68 2.32 -17.13 6.83
C TYR A 68 3.82 -17.04 6.57
N ASP A 69 4.53 -18.12 6.86
CA ASP A 69 5.98 -18.18 6.64
C ASP A 69 6.34 -18.17 5.14
N GLU A 70 5.46 -18.66 4.26
CA GLU A 70 5.67 -18.57 2.82
C GLU A 70 5.63 -17.12 2.29
N LEU A 71 4.74 -16.28 2.81
CA LEU A 71 4.50 -14.96 2.25
C LEU A 71 5.15 -13.81 3.02
N PHE A 72 5.43 -13.96 4.32
CA PHE A 72 5.83 -12.84 5.15
C PHE A 72 7.21 -13.01 5.79
N ASN A 73 7.95 -11.90 5.84
CA ASN A 73 9.17 -11.75 6.62
C ASN A 73 8.82 -11.37 8.06
N ASP A 74 9.74 -11.65 8.99
CA ASP A 74 9.58 -11.29 10.41
C ASP A 74 9.82 -9.80 10.69
N TYR A 75 10.31 -9.03 9.72
CA TYR A 75 10.59 -7.60 9.88
C TYR A 75 10.39 -6.81 8.59
N ALA A 76 10.15 -5.52 8.76
CA ALA A 76 10.17 -4.52 7.71
C ALA A 76 11.24 -3.47 8.01
N LEU A 77 11.82 -2.90 6.94
CA LEU A 77 12.82 -1.84 7.05
C LEU A 77 12.21 -0.50 6.67
N SER A 78 12.50 0.52 7.47
CA SER A 78 12.16 1.90 7.16
C SER A 78 13.41 2.77 7.24
N THR A 79 13.52 3.72 6.31
CA THR A 79 14.61 4.69 6.25
C THR A 79 14.02 6.09 6.29
N ARG A 80 14.59 6.97 7.13
CA ARG A 80 14.19 8.38 7.19
C ARG A 80 15.41 9.28 7.18
N VAL A 81 15.39 10.27 6.28
CA VAL A 81 16.41 11.30 6.17
C VAL A 81 15.73 12.66 6.26
N ASN A 82 16.22 13.53 7.15
CA ASN A 82 15.74 14.90 7.29
C ASN A 82 16.93 15.86 7.21
N ALA A 83 16.76 16.94 6.48
CA ALA A 83 17.71 18.01 6.41
C ALA A 83 16.98 19.34 6.53
N ASN A 84 17.54 20.30 7.26
CA ASN A 84 17.01 21.65 7.30
C ASN A 84 18.14 22.67 7.32
N LEU A 85 17.83 23.84 6.82
CA LEU A 85 18.70 25.00 6.80
C LEU A 85 17.87 26.22 7.16
N SER A 86 18.34 26.98 8.13
CA SER A 86 17.73 28.25 8.51
C SER A 86 18.79 29.32 8.71
N GLY A 87 18.44 30.53 8.39
CA GLY A 87 19.36 31.66 8.52
C GLY A 87 18.68 32.97 8.18
N GLY A 88 19.46 34.02 8.24
CA GLY A 88 19.00 35.32 7.84
C GLY A 88 19.71 36.48 8.55
N GLY A 89 19.31 37.65 8.17
CA GLY A 89 19.74 38.93 8.75
C GLY A 89 18.57 39.90 8.86
N SER A 90 18.87 41.16 8.88
CA SER A 90 17.86 42.22 9.00
C SER A 90 16.91 42.31 7.80
N ALA A 91 17.39 41.94 6.58
CA ALA A 91 16.61 42.08 5.37
C ALA A 91 15.94 40.76 4.89
N VAL A 92 16.52 39.60 5.20
CA VAL A 92 16.03 38.30 4.75
C VAL A 92 16.14 37.27 5.85
N ARG A 93 15.08 36.49 6.06
CA ARG A 93 15.03 35.35 6.97
C ARG A 93 14.47 34.16 6.21
N TYR A 94 15.13 33.03 6.30
CA TYR A 94 14.71 31.82 5.58
C TYR A 94 14.78 30.56 6.42
N TYR A 95 13.90 29.65 6.11
CA TYR A 95 13.88 28.26 6.59
C TYR A 95 13.56 27.36 5.42
N VAL A 96 14.44 26.39 5.16
CA VAL A 96 14.23 25.34 4.15
C VAL A 96 14.41 23.99 4.83
N ALA A 97 13.49 23.08 4.61
CA ALA A 97 13.57 21.71 5.10
C ALA A 97 13.22 20.72 3.98
N ALA A 98 13.93 19.61 3.97
CA ALA A 98 13.65 18.48 3.10
C ALA A 98 13.63 17.19 3.91
N SER A 99 12.72 16.29 3.59
CA SER A 99 12.68 14.96 4.18
C SER A 99 12.45 13.89 3.12
N TYR A 100 13.05 12.75 3.34
CA TYR A 100 12.84 11.53 2.61
C TYR A 100 12.49 10.42 3.58
N THR A 101 11.41 9.69 3.30
CA THR A 101 11.03 8.50 4.05
C THR A 101 10.78 7.37 3.08
N LYS A 102 11.33 6.20 3.36
CA LYS A 102 11.07 4.96 2.64
C LYS A 102 10.60 3.92 3.65
N ASP A 103 9.37 3.45 3.48
CA ASP A 103 8.77 2.41 4.29
C ASP A 103 8.61 1.13 3.45
N GLY A 104 9.26 0.04 3.88
CA GLY A 104 9.11 -1.29 3.31
C GLY A 104 8.01 -2.07 4.01
N GLY A 105 7.45 -3.07 3.31
CA GLY A 105 6.51 -4.03 3.91
C GLY A 105 7.20 -5.30 4.39
N VAL A 106 6.42 -6.17 5.00
CA VAL A 106 6.85 -7.50 5.46
C VAL A 106 6.63 -8.61 4.43
N ILE A 107 6.08 -8.30 3.25
CA ILE A 107 5.84 -9.31 2.22
C ILE A 107 7.17 -9.75 1.62
N LYS A 108 7.33 -11.04 1.39
CA LYS A 108 8.53 -11.59 0.76
C LYS A 108 8.58 -11.19 -0.72
N ASN A 109 9.78 -10.85 -1.18
CA ASN A 109 10.04 -10.71 -2.61
C ASN A 109 10.37 -12.06 -3.21
N ASP A 110 9.68 -12.42 -4.27
CA ASP A 110 10.01 -13.61 -5.03
C ASP A 110 10.91 -13.27 -6.22
N LYS A 111 11.92 -14.13 -6.45
CA LYS A 111 12.86 -13.97 -7.57
C LYS A 111 12.27 -14.40 -8.92
N LEU A 112 11.09 -15.03 -8.92
CA LEU A 112 10.36 -15.41 -10.15
C LEU A 112 9.90 -14.19 -10.94
N ASN A 113 9.69 -13.07 -10.26
CA ASN A 113 9.25 -11.83 -10.87
C ASN A 113 10.42 -10.85 -11.05
N ASN A 114 10.40 -10.13 -12.15
CA ASN A 114 11.29 -8.99 -12.40
C ASN A 114 10.78 -7.69 -11.74
N TYR A 115 9.73 -7.76 -10.94
CA TYR A 115 9.15 -6.64 -10.18
C TYR A 115 9.06 -7.00 -8.69
N ASN A 116 8.99 -5.95 -7.88
CA ASN A 116 8.87 -6.08 -6.43
C ASN A 116 7.39 -6.14 -6.04
N SER A 117 6.93 -7.26 -5.49
CA SER A 117 5.58 -7.44 -4.95
C SER A 117 5.44 -6.97 -3.49
N ASN A 118 6.54 -6.60 -2.81
CA ASN A 118 6.47 -6.04 -1.47
C ASN A 118 6.03 -4.58 -1.50
N ILE A 119 5.50 -4.11 -0.40
CA ILE A 119 5.20 -2.69 -0.19
C ILE A 119 6.50 -1.89 -0.20
N ASN A 120 6.56 -0.88 -1.05
CA ASN A 120 7.62 0.13 -1.08
C ASN A 120 6.94 1.49 -1.18
N TRP A 121 6.92 2.22 -0.07
CA TRP A 121 6.33 3.53 0.00
C TRP A 121 7.41 4.57 0.23
N GLN A 122 7.61 5.43 -0.75
CA GLN A 122 8.59 6.50 -0.72
C GLN A 122 7.88 7.84 -0.63
N ARG A 123 8.31 8.68 0.31
CA ARG A 123 7.79 10.02 0.52
C ARG A 123 8.89 11.04 0.51
N TYR A 124 8.68 12.09 -0.26
CA TYR A 124 9.55 13.25 -0.32
C TYR A 124 8.74 14.46 0.14
N SER A 125 9.30 15.25 1.04
CA SER A 125 8.68 16.49 1.48
C SER A 125 9.72 17.62 1.42
N VAL A 126 9.29 18.74 0.87
CA VAL A 126 10.09 19.97 0.81
C VAL A 126 9.25 21.11 1.35
N ARG A 127 9.84 21.90 2.26
CA ARG A 127 9.22 23.11 2.81
C ARG A 127 10.20 24.27 2.71
N SER A 128 9.75 25.39 2.22
CA SER A 128 10.54 26.64 2.18
C SER A 128 9.69 27.80 2.67
N ASN A 129 10.19 28.55 3.62
CA ASN A 129 9.62 29.80 4.10
C ASN A 129 10.70 30.87 4.01
N ILE A 130 10.44 31.92 3.23
CA ILE A 130 11.34 33.04 3.04
C ILE A 130 10.56 34.31 3.35
N ASN A 131 11.07 35.13 4.27
CA ASN A 131 10.53 36.45 4.57
C ASN A 131 11.60 37.48 4.25
N MET A 132 11.22 38.50 3.51
CA MET A 132 12.12 39.57 3.03
C MET A 132 11.55 40.93 3.41
N ASP A 133 12.34 41.73 4.10
CA ASP A 133 12.05 43.14 4.34
C ASP A 133 12.63 43.96 3.17
N LEU A 134 11.81 44.17 2.12
CA LEU A 134 12.23 44.87 0.89
C LEU A 134 12.54 46.34 1.16
N SER A 135 11.86 46.93 2.15
CA SER A 135 12.10 48.25 2.68
C SER A 135 11.66 48.33 4.14
N LYS A 136 11.82 49.50 4.80
CA LYS A 136 11.30 49.71 6.17
C LYS A 136 9.76 49.60 6.27
N THR A 137 9.08 49.68 5.12
CA THR A 137 7.60 49.67 5.06
C THR A 137 7.04 48.52 4.22
N THR A 138 7.88 47.73 3.55
CA THR A 138 7.46 46.68 2.60
C THR A 138 8.02 45.35 3.03
N GLU A 139 7.18 44.38 3.33
CA GLU A 139 7.53 42.99 3.61
C GLU A 139 7.00 42.08 2.50
N PHE A 140 7.82 41.14 2.07
CA PHE A 140 7.44 40.10 1.11
C PHE A 140 7.74 38.71 1.70
N ALA A 141 6.78 37.81 1.59
CA ALA A 141 6.93 36.45 2.09
C ALA A 141 6.59 35.44 1.00
N ILE A 142 7.43 34.42 0.85
CA ILE A 142 7.18 33.24 0.00
C ILE A 142 7.15 32.01 0.88
N ARG A 143 6.11 31.18 0.69
CA ARG A 143 5.97 29.88 1.34
C ARG A 143 5.70 28.81 0.28
N VAL A 144 6.49 27.77 0.27
CA VAL A 144 6.33 26.62 -0.63
C VAL A 144 6.34 25.34 0.20
N ASN A 145 5.37 24.47 -0.04
CA ASN A 145 5.31 23.13 0.53
C ASN A 145 5.01 22.13 -0.57
N GLY A 146 5.82 21.09 -0.69
CA GLY A 146 5.65 20.00 -1.64
C GLY A 146 5.73 18.65 -0.92
N ASN A 147 4.77 17.77 -1.19
CA ASN A 147 4.78 16.38 -0.75
C ASN A 147 4.56 15.49 -1.96
N PHE A 148 5.40 14.48 -2.12
CA PHE A 148 5.39 13.51 -3.21
C PHE A 148 5.42 12.12 -2.58
N ASP A 149 4.41 11.33 -2.88
CA ASP A 149 4.29 9.96 -2.39
C ASP A 149 4.30 9.01 -3.59
N ASP A 150 5.26 8.09 -3.61
CA ASP A 150 5.36 7.01 -4.57
C ASP A 150 5.13 5.68 -3.84
N TYR A 151 4.14 4.94 -4.27
CA TYR A 151 3.78 3.65 -3.70
C TYR A 151 3.84 2.57 -4.76
N THR A 152 4.49 1.46 -4.43
CA THR A 152 4.40 0.19 -5.16
C THR A 152 4.07 -0.90 -4.16
N GLY A 153 3.20 -1.83 -4.52
CA GLY A 153 2.83 -2.94 -3.64
C GLY A 153 1.96 -3.98 -4.33
N PRO A 154 1.53 -5.01 -3.59
CA PRO A 154 0.72 -6.08 -4.13
C PRO A 154 -0.65 -5.57 -4.58
N LEU A 155 -1.28 -6.27 -5.52
CA LEU A 155 -2.63 -5.95 -6.00
C LEU A 155 -3.67 -5.93 -4.87
N ASP A 156 -3.56 -6.89 -3.96
CA ASP A 156 -4.53 -7.10 -2.88
C ASP A 156 -4.23 -6.34 -1.57
N SER A 157 -3.29 -5.44 -1.55
CA SER A 157 -2.75 -4.83 -0.34
C SER A 157 -2.13 -5.84 0.66
N GLY A 158 -1.32 -5.36 1.61
CA GLY A 158 -0.76 -6.23 2.66
C GLY A 158 -1.83 -6.84 3.58
N GLU A 159 -2.87 -6.07 3.92
CA GLU A 159 -4.01 -6.56 4.71
C GLU A 159 -4.82 -7.61 3.97
N GLY A 160 -5.04 -7.41 2.65
CA GLY A 160 -5.75 -8.36 1.81
C GLY A 160 -5.04 -9.71 1.74
N LEU A 161 -3.73 -9.72 1.50
CA LEU A 161 -2.91 -10.94 1.52
C LEU A 161 -2.92 -11.61 2.90
N TYR A 162 -2.80 -10.84 3.98
CA TYR A 162 -2.87 -11.37 5.34
C TYR A 162 -4.20 -12.09 5.60
N LYS A 163 -5.33 -11.50 5.21
CA LYS A 163 -6.66 -12.13 5.34
C LYS A 163 -6.77 -13.42 4.52
N LYS A 164 -6.15 -13.47 3.34
CA LYS A 164 -6.11 -14.68 2.51
C LYS A 164 -5.32 -15.79 3.17
N VAL A 165 -4.13 -15.48 3.69
CA VAL A 165 -3.31 -16.43 4.45
C VAL A 165 -4.07 -17.04 5.62
N MET A 166 -4.83 -16.23 6.38
CA MET A 166 -5.61 -16.70 7.52
C MET A 166 -6.77 -17.64 7.15
N LYS A 167 -7.24 -17.61 5.90
CA LYS A 167 -8.40 -18.37 5.42
C LYS A 167 -8.03 -19.57 4.57
N THR A 168 -6.79 -19.66 4.09
CA THR A 168 -6.39 -20.71 3.17
C THR A 168 -6.04 -21.99 3.90
N SER A 169 -6.55 -23.10 3.41
CA SER A 169 -6.23 -24.42 3.95
C SER A 169 -4.74 -24.75 3.76
N PRO A 170 -4.05 -25.24 4.80
CA PRO A 170 -2.62 -25.57 4.71
C PRO A 170 -2.36 -26.95 4.05
N VAL A 171 -3.42 -27.72 3.67
CA VAL A 171 -3.28 -29.13 3.27
C VAL A 171 -3.99 -29.51 1.96
N LEU A 172 -4.48 -28.51 1.20
CA LEU A 172 -5.20 -28.82 -0.05
C LEU A 172 -4.29 -28.86 -1.28
N TYR A 173 -3.32 -27.97 -1.36
CA TYR A 173 -2.36 -27.83 -2.48
C TYR A 173 -1.11 -27.10 -2.00
N PRO A 174 0.05 -27.33 -2.66
CA PRO A 174 1.26 -26.55 -2.42
C PRO A 174 1.13 -25.15 -3.02
N LYS A 175 2.05 -24.24 -2.71
CA LYS A 175 2.11 -22.92 -3.33
C LYS A 175 2.29 -22.99 -4.84
N SER A 176 3.16 -23.89 -5.29
CA SER A 176 3.43 -24.19 -6.71
C SER A 176 4.04 -25.57 -6.82
N TYR A 177 3.99 -26.11 -8.02
CA TYR A 177 4.65 -27.37 -8.38
C TYR A 177 5.99 -27.06 -9.08
N PRO A 178 7.02 -27.91 -8.96
CA PRO A 178 8.18 -27.86 -9.81
C PRO A 178 7.81 -28.22 -11.25
N ALA A 179 8.63 -27.79 -12.20
CA ALA A 179 8.50 -28.22 -13.57
C ALA A 179 8.73 -29.75 -13.65
N THR A 180 7.77 -30.45 -14.24
CA THR A 180 7.90 -31.88 -14.60
C THR A 180 8.35 -32.00 -16.05
N ASP A 181 8.70 -33.20 -16.51
CA ASP A 181 9.14 -33.42 -17.90
C ASP A 181 8.11 -32.87 -18.91
N GLU A 182 6.81 -33.03 -18.63
CA GLU A 182 5.71 -32.52 -19.45
C GLU A 182 5.69 -30.97 -19.49
N TYR A 183 6.12 -30.32 -18.41
CA TYR A 183 6.13 -28.86 -18.24
C TYR A 183 7.54 -28.26 -18.19
N ALA A 184 8.55 -28.98 -18.65
CA ALA A 184 9.96 -28.54 -18.57
C ALA A 184 10.24 -27.24 -19.35
N ASN A 185 9.46 -26.95 -20.39
CA ASN A 185 9.62 -25.75 -21.21
C ASN A 185 8.58 -24.65 -20.87
N ASN A 186 7.85 -24.80 -19.79
CA ASN A 186 6.87 -23.78 -19.37
C ASN A 186 7.54 -22.48 -18.95
N THR A 187 6.98 -21.38 -19.39
CA THR A 187 7.41 -20.02 -19.05
C THR A 187 6.68 -19.45 -17.83
N HIS A 188 5.60 -20.09 -17.40
CA HIS A 188 4.77 -19.65 -16.27
C HIS A 188 4.91 -20.55 -15.03
N VAL A 189 4.51 -20.04 -13.89
CA VAL A 189 4.55 -20.76 -12.61
C VAL A 189 3.36 -21.72 -12.52
N LEU A 190 3.63 -22.96 -12.12
CA LEU A 190 2.61 -24.01 -11.94
C LEU A 190 1.97 -23.89 -10.55
N PHE A 191 1.06 -22.91 -10.36
CA PHE A 191 0.45 -22.67 -9.05
C PHE A 191 -0.49 -23.81 -8.65
N GLY A 192 -0.38 -24.23 -7.38
CA GLY A 192 -1.27 -25.26 -6.83
C GLY A 192 -2.67 -24.72 -6.58
N ASN A 193 -3.69 -25.50 -6.94
CA ASN A 193 -5.08 -25.26 -6.58
C ASN A 193 -5.86 -26.59 -6.65
N ALA A 194 -7.15 -26.54 -6.33
CA ALA A 194 -8.05 -27.66 -6.38
C ALA A 194 -9.47 -27.22 -6.79
N ASN A 195 -10.33 -28.18 -7.07
CA ASN A 195 -11.74 -27.95 -7.39
C ASN A 195 -11.95 -26.84 -8.44
N LYS A 196 -11.32 -27.02 -9.60
CA LYS A 196 -11.42 -26.09 -10.74
C LYS A 196 -11.05 -24.62 -10.39
N GLY A 197 -10.04 -24.42 -9.52
CA GLY A 197 -9.60 -23.10 -9.14
C GLY A 197 -10.46 -22.39 -8.10
N ALA A 198 -11.37 -23.10 -7.43
CA ALA A 198 -12.31 -22.49 -6.48
C ALA A 198 -11.66 -21.99 -5.18
N TYR A 199 -10.42 -22.36 -4.92
CA TYR A 199 -9.70 -21.96 -3.71
C TYR A 199 -8.74 -20.82 -3.97
N ILE A 200 -8.38 -20.10 -2.89
CA ILE A 200 -7.43 -18.99 -2.94
C ILE A 200 -6.02 -19.55 -2.75
N ASN A 201 -5.12 -19.29 -3.69
CA ASN A 201 -3.69 -19.48 -3.49
C ASN A 201 -3.05 -18.13 -3.15
N PRO A 202 -2.71 -17.85 -1.87
CA PRO A 202 -2.18 -16.55 -1.46
C PRO A 202 -0.83 -16.22 -2.10
N TYR A 203 -0.02 -17.24 -2.40
CA TYR A 203 1.25 -17.05 -3.08
C TYR A 203 1.06 -16.61 -4.54
N ALA A 204 0.13 -17.22 -5.27
CA ALA A 204 -0.23 -16.77 -6.60
C ALA A 204 -0.72 -15.31 -6.58
N ASP A 205 -1.58 -14.97 -5.62
CA ASP A 205 -2.08 -13.60 -5.46
C ASP A 205 -0.98 -12.59 -5.09
N MET A 206 0.05 -13.00 -4.37
CA MET A 206 1.21 -12.18 -4.04
C MET A 206 2.06 -11.86 -5.29
N VAL A 207 2.23 -12.84 -6.19
CA VAL A 207 3.18 -12.73 -7.31
C VAL A 207 2.53 -12.46 -8.66
N ARG A 208 1.21 -12.42 -8.77
CA ARG A 208 0.48 -12.24 -10.05
C ARG A 208 0.48 -10.81 -10.60
N GLY A 209 1.09 -9.87 -9.90
CA GLY A 209 1.15 -8.49 -10.35
C GLY A 209 1.38 -7.49 -9.23
N TYR A 210 1.27 -6.22 -9.58
CA TYR A 210 1.52 -5.12 -8.66
C TYR A 210 0.66 -3.90 -8.97
N LYS A 211 0.52 -3.04 -7.97
CA LYS A 211 -0.10 -1.72 -8.07
C LYS A 211 0.94 -0.66 -7.82
N GLU A 212 0.94 0.39 -8.66
CA GLU A 212 1.66 1.64 -8.43
C GLU A 212 0.66 2.77 -8.22
N SER A 213 0.99 3.71 -7.34
CA SER A 213 0.24 4.94 -7.21
C SER A 213 1.14 6.10 -6.82
N ASN A 214 0.85 7.27 -7.40
CA ASN A 214 1.57 8.50 -7.14
C ASN A 214 0.61 9.54 -6.58
N ASN A 215 1.01 10.18 -5.50
CA ASN A 215 0.26 11.28 -4.91
C ASN A 215 1.16 12.51 -4.79
N LEU A 216 0.68 13.63 -5.28
CA LEU A 216 1.39 14.90 -5.28
C LEU A 216 0.52 15.96 -4.60
N LEU A 217 1.11 16.70 -3.68
CA LEU A 217 0.55 17.94 -3.14
C LEU A 217 1.60 19.03 -3.20
N VAL A 218 1.34 20.10 -3.95
CA VAL A 218 2.17 21.31 -3.98
C VAL A 218 1.31 22.49 -3.58
N ALA A 219 1.77 23.26 -2.61
CA ALA A 219 1.17 24.52 -2.21
C ALA A 219 2.23 25.62 -2.25
N ALA A 220 1.95 26.71 -2.95
CA ALA A 220 2.78 27.90 -3.02
C ALA A 220 1.97 29.12 -2.65
N GLN A 221 2.56 30.00 -1.86
CA GLN A 221 1.95 31.25 -1.39
C GLN A 221 2.96 32.37 -1.48
N ALA A 222 2.53 33.52 -1.98
CA ALA A 222 3.25 34.76 -1.91
C ALA A 222 2.39 35.82 -1.20
N GLU A 223 3.00 36.57 -0.32
CA GLU A 223 2.34 37.62 0.46
C GLU A 223 3.18 38.88 0.41
N LEU A 224 2.56 40.00 0.04
CA LEU A 224 3.14 41.35 0.08
C LEU A 224 2.37 42.17 1.11
N LYS A 225 3.09 42.75 2.08
CA LYS A 225 2.55 43.71 3.05
C LYS A 225 3.23 45.04 2.84
N GLN A 226 2.43 46.10 2.87
CA GLN A 226 2.88 47.48 2.72
C GLN A 226 2.30 48.32 3.82
N LYS A 227 3.15 48.95 4.65
CA LYS A 227 2.74 50.02 5.56
C LYS A 227 2.52 51.30 4.75
N LEU A 228 1.37 51.91 4.96
CA LEU A 228 0.93 53.10 4.26
C LEU A 228 0.89 54.34 5.16
N ASP A 229 1.79 54.37 6.18
CA ASP A 229 1.91 55.49 7.14
C ASP A 229 2.15 56.84 6.45
N PHE A 230 2.65 56.82 5.22
CA PHE A 230 2.82 58.05 4.41
C PHE A 230 1.48 58.61 3.92
N ILE A 231 0.38 57.80 3.90
CA ILE A 231 -0.97 58.28 3.63
C ILE A 231 -1.66 58.66 4.98
N THR A 232 -1.66 57.74 5.89
CA THR A 232 -2.17 57.97 7.26
C THR A 232 -1.56 56.93 8.21
N GLN A 233 -1.15 57.38 9.37
CA GLN A 233 -0.50 56.56 10.41
C GLN A 233 -1.43 55.38 10.80
N GLY A 234 -0.90 54.17 10.78
CA GLY A 234 -1.61 52.93 11.16
C GLY A 234 -2.43 52.33 10.03
N LEU A 235 -2.25 52.77 8.79
CA LEU A 235 -2.84 52.15 7.62
C LEU A 235 -1.87 51.13 7.02
N ASP A 236 -2.35 49.91 6.77
CA ASP A 236 -1.61 48.82 6.16
C ASP A 236 -2.41 48.18 5.02
N ALA A 237 -1.72 47.77 3.96
CA ALA A 237 -2.31 46.96 2.89
C ALA A 237 -1.58 45.62 2.77
N ARG A 238 -2.33 44.56 2.46
CA ARG A 238 -1.80 43.22 2.26
C ARG A 238 -2.41 42.58 1.01
N VAL A 239 -1.58 41.95 0.19
CA VAL A 239 -2.01 41.09 -0.90
C VAL A 239 -1.38 39.71 -0.70
N LEU A 240 -2.22 38.69 -0.77
CA LEU A 240 -1.82 37.29 -0.67
C LEU A 240 -2.33 36.56 -1.91
N VAL A 241 -1.47 35.81 -2.57
CA VAL A 241 -1.81 34.89 -3.63
C VAL A 241 -1.31 33.50 -3.26
N SER A 242 -2.16 32.50 -3.45
CA SER A 242 -1.74 31.12 -3.24
C SER A 242 -2.32 30.20 -4.31
N THR A 243 -1.56 29.15 -4.62
CA THR A 243 -2.01 28.04 -5.44
C THR A 243 -1.73 26.73 -4.70
N THR A 244 -2.71 25.84 -4.70
CA THR A 244 -2.55 24.47 -4.20
C THR A 244 -2.94 23.52 -5.31
N ARG A 245 -2.04 22.61 -5.67
CA ARG A 245 -2.31 21.57 -6.64
C ARG A 245 -2.11 20.21 -5.98
N SER A 246 -3.14 19.36 -6.06
CA SER A 246 -3.07 17.95 -5.71
C SER A 246 -3.31 17.10 -6.94
N SER A 247 -2.55 16.03 -7.11
CA SER A 247 -2.79 15.04 -8.14
C SER A 247 -2.62 13.64 -7.57
N TYR A 248 -3.45 12.73 -8.05
CA TYR A 248 -3.39 11.31 -7.76
C TYR A 248 -3.50 10.54 -9.06
N SER A 249 -2.65 9.54 -9.23
CA SER A 249 -2.77 8.56 -10.31
C SER A 249 -2.40 7.18 -9.79
N ASP A 250 -3.05 6.16 -10.33
CA ASP A 250 -2.70 4.77 -10.07
C ASP A 250 -2.77 3.93 -11.35
N LEU A 251 -2.01 2.86 -11.33
CA LEU A 251 -2.03 1.82 -12.35
C LEU A 251 -1.86 0.45 -11.70
N THR A 252 -2.38 -0.56 -12.37
CA THR A 252 -2.17 -1.96 -11.99
C THR A 252 -1.67 -2.75 -13.19
N ARG A 253 -0.77 -3.68 -12.91
CA ARG A 253 -0.32 -4.71 -13.86
C ARG A 253 -0.55 -6.07 -13.24
N ALA A 254 -1.25 -6.93 -13.94
CA ALA A 254 -1.66 -8.22 -13.41
C ALA A 254 -1.72 -9.29 -14.50
N ILE A 255 -1.52 -10.54 -14.10
CA ILE A 255 -1.85 -11.73 -14.88
C ILE A 255 -2.96 -12.51 -14.19
N ASN A 256 -3.70 -13.30 -14.93
CA ASN A 256 -4.50 -14.39 -14.41
C ASN A 256 -3.59 -15.61 -14.27
N PRO A 257 -3.40 -16.17 -13.06
CA PRO A 257 -2.49 -17.29 -12.86
C PRO A 257 -3.02 -18.59 -13.48
N TYR A 258 -2.10 -19.42 -13.99
CA TYR A 258 -2.40 -20.81 -14.32
C TYR A 258 -2.47 -21.65 -13.06
N TYR A 259 -3.53 -22.44 -12.89
CA TYR A 259 -3.66 -23.32 -11.74
C TYR A 259 -3.63 -24.80 -12.14
N TYR A 260 -2.94 -25.56 -11.30
CA TYR A 260 -2.69 -26.98 -11.49
C TYR A 260 -3.12 -27.79 -10.27
N GLN A 261 -3.55 -29.02 -10.55
CA GLN A 261 -3.87 -30.03 -9.53
C GLN A 261 -3.04 -31.28 -9.79
N ALA A 262 -2.45 -31.83 -8.72
CA ALA A 262 -1.71 -33.08 -8.81
C ALA A 262 -2.65 -34.28 -8.76
N ASN A 263 -2.41 -35.24 -9.66
CA ASN A 263 -2.99 -36.58 -9.62
C ASN A 263 -1.91 -37.56 -9.22
N TYR A 264 -2.09 -38.20 -8.08
CA TYR A 264 -1.07 -39.05 -7.47
C TYR A 264 -1.19 -40.50 -7.90
N ASP A 265 -0.08 -41.08 -8.38
CA ASP A 265 0.09 -42.51 -8.61
C ASP A 265 0.76 -43.14 -7.40
N LYS A 266 -0.02 -43.85 -6.60
CA LYS A 266 0.46 -44.54 -5.38
C LYS A 266 1.45 -45.66 -5.68
N THR A 267 1.40 -46.25 -6.88
CA THR A 267 2.24 -47.40 -7.25
C THR A 267 3.68 -47.00 -7.41
N ASN A 268 3.89 -45.85 -8.06
CA ASN A 268 5.21 -45.34 -8.40
C ASN A 268 5.68 -44.18 -7.49
N ASN A 269 4.85 -43.80 -6.49
CA ASN A 269 5.06 -42.60 -5.66
C ASN A 269 5.33 -41.33 -6.51
N SER A 270 4.68 -41.22 -7.65
CA SER A 270 4.80 -40.12 -8.60
C SER A 270 3.48 -39.36 -8.73
N TYR A 271 3.52 -38.20 -9.36
CA TYR A 271 2.29 -37.45 -9.68
C TYR A 271 2.40 -36.87 -11.08
N THR A 272 1.22 -36.70 -11.69
CA THR A 272 1.04 -35.93 -12.92
C THR A 272 0.26 -34.67 -12.59
N LEU A 273 0.44 -33.61 -13.38
CA LEU A 273 -0.27 -32.35 -13.22
C LEU A 273 -1.38 -32.24 -14.24
N THR A 274 -2.51 -31.74 -13.80
CA THR A 274 -3.61 -31.34 -14.71
C THR A 274 -3.79 -29.84 -14.57
N ASN A 275 -3.75 -29.11 -15.69
CA ASN A 275 -4.17 -27.71 -15.72
C ASN A 275 -5.67 -27.65 -15.48
N ILE A 276 -6.08 -26.94 -14.42
CA ILE A 276 -7.48 -26.80 -14.02
C ILE A 276 -8.03 -25.38 -14.23
N VAL A 277 -7.16 -24.41 -14.49
CA VAL A 277 -7.50 -23.03 -14.87
C VAL A 277 -6.42 -22.49 -15.79
N GLU A 278 -6.82 -22.08 -16.98
CA GLU A 278 -5.96 -21.36 -17.92
C GLU A 278 -5.68 -19.94 -17.40
N GLY A 279 -4.45 -19.49 -17.60
CA GLY A 279 -3.98 -18.17 -17.18
C GLY A 279 -3.51 -17.31 -18.36
N GLU A 280 -2.70 -16.31 -18.01
CA GLU A 280 -2.08 -15.39 -18.97
C GLU A 280 -0.57 -15.32 -18.71
N GLU A 281 0.23 -15.20 -19.78
CA GLU A 281 1.69 -15.11 -19.68
C GLU A 281 2.21 -13.67 -19.52
N TYR A 282 1.40 -12.68 -19.92
CA TYR A 282 1.82 -11.29 -19.97
C TYR A 282 1.00 -10.43 -19.01
N LEU A 283 1.70 -9.53 -18.33
CA LEU A 283 1.05 -8.55 -17.44
C LEU A 283 0.14 -7.63 -18.27
N SER A 284 -1.13 -7.59 -17.91
CA SER A 284 -2.08 -6.59 -18.39
C SER A 284 -1.66 -5.19 -17.91
N TYR A 285 -2.15 -4.16 -18.53
CA TYR A 285 -2.00 -2.78 -18.11
C TYR A 285 -3.38 -2.16 -17.91
N ASN A 286 -3.69 -1.82 -16.65
CA ASN A 286 -4.93 -1.14 -16.31
C ASN A 286 -4.59 0.20 -15.66
N GLN A 287 -4.87 1.28 -16.38
CA GLN A 287 -4.80 2.63 -15.82
C GLN A 287 -6.00 2.82 -14.89
N GLY A 288 -5.71 3.17 -13.64
CA GLY A 288 -6.71 3.49 -12.64
C GLY A 288 -7.14 4.97 -12.69
N ALA A 289 -7.49 5.51 -11.53
CA ALA A 289 -7.92 6.89 -11.43
C ALA A 289 -6.79 7.88 -11.72
N LYS A 290 -7.10 8.98 -12.39
CA LYS A 290 -6.22 10.12 -12.57
C LYS A 290 -6.99 11.39 -12.21
N ASN A 291 -6.67 11.94 -11.05
CA ASN A 291 -7.36 13.10 -10.50
C ASN A 291 -6.39 14.26 -10.32
N ILE A 292 -6.76 15.42 -10.78
CA ILE A 292 -5.99 16.65 -10.60
C ILE A 292 -6.94 17.73 -10.07
N ASN A 293 -6.59 18.31 -8.92
CA ASN A 293 -7.32 19.43 -8.36
C ASN A 293 -6.37 20.62 -8.20
N THR A 294 -6.77 21.78 -8.63
CA THR A 294 -6.02 23.02 -8.46
C THR A 294 -6.93 24.06 -7.82
N THR A 295 -6.49 24.64 -6.72
CA THR A 295 -7.17 25.75 -6.05
C THR A 295 -6.25 26.98 -6.11
N ASN A 296 -6.76 28.06 -6.71
CA ASN A 296 -6.13 29.37 -6.68
C ASN A 296 -6.89 30.28 -5.72
N TYR A 297 -6.17 31.00 -4.90
CA TYR A 297 -6.73 31.92 -3.91
C TYR A 297 -6.00 33.27 -3.97
N ILE A 298 -6.77 34.32 -3.97
CA ILE A 298 -6.29 35.71 -3.90
C ILE A 298 -7.03 36.38 -2.75
N GLU A 299 -6.28 37.06 -1.91
CA GLU A 299 -6.79 37.91 -0.85
C GLU A 299 -6.13 39.28 -0.92
N ALA A 300 -6.92 40.32 -0.85
CA ALA A 300 -6.45 41.69 -0.65
C ALA A 300 -7.13 42.26 0.59
N ALA A 301 -6.34 42.82 1.48
CA ALA A 301 -6.82 43.38 2.74
C ALA A 301 -6.22 44.77 2.95
N VAL A 302 -7.05 45.68 3.47
CA VAL A 302 -6.61 46.98 3.98
C VAL A 302 -7.03 47.05 5.44
N SER A 303 -6.10 47.31 6.33
CA SER A 303 -6.31 47.46 7.77
C SER A 303 -5.88 48.82 8.25
N TYR A 304 -6.64 49.34 9.18
CA TYR A 304 -6.35 50.57 9.86
C TYR A 304 -6.39 50.37 11.37
N GLY A 305 -5.40 50.86 12.09
CA GLY A 305 -5.37 50.80 13.54
C GLY A 305 -4.62 51.98 14.13
N ARG A 306 -5.33 52.82 14.91
CA ARG A 306 -4.71 54.01 15.52
C ARG A 306 -5.33 54.33 16.86
N THR A 307 -4.50 54.80 17.80
CA THR A 307 -4.95 55.28 19.09
C THR A 307 -4.95 56.81 19.10
N PHE A 308 -6.10 57.38 19.47
CA PHE A 308 -6.33 58.82 19.59
C PHE A 308 -6.60 59.14 21.09
N GLY A 309 -5.58 59.59 21.80
CA GLY A 309 -5.69 59.81 23.24
C GLY A 309 -6.00 58.51 23.98
N ALA A 310 -7.20 58.46 24.63
CA ALA A 310 -7.67 57.26 25.33
C ALA A 310 -8.48 56.28 24.45
N HIS A 311 -8.72 56.62 23.19
CA HIS A 311 -9.57 55.82 22.27
C HIS A 311 -8.72 55.08 21.22
N ALA A 312 -8.82 53.77 21.22
CA ALA A 312 -8.23 52.91 20.17
C ALA A 312 -9.30 52.56 19.11
N THR A 313 -9.02 52.88 17.85
CA THR A 313 -9.88 52.59 16.72
C THR A 313 -9.21 51.63 15.76
N SER A 314 -9.89 50.56 15.31
CA SER A 314 -9.40 49.66 14.31
C SER A 314 -10.52 49.19 13.35
N GLY A 315 -10.12 48.88 12.12
CA GLY A 315 -11.03 48.34 11.11
C GLY A 315 -10.24 47.61 10.04
N MET A 316 -10.89 46.69 9.36
CA MET A 316 -10.28 45.93 8.26
C MET A 316 -11.34 45.68 7.16
N LEU A 317 -10.93 45.88 5.90
CA LEU A 317 -11.67 45.47 4.72
C LEU A 317 -10.89 44.37 4.02
N VAL A 318 -11.59 43.27 3.69
CA VAL A 318 -10.97 42.11 3.03
C VAL A 318 -11.77 41.74 1.79
N TYR A 319 -11.06 41.55 0.70
CA TYR A 319 -11.55 40.96 -0.54
C TYR A 319 -10.91 39.58 -0.76
N THR A 320 -11.70 38.56 -1.04
CA THR A 320 -11.20 37.20 -1.33
C THR A 320 -11.81 36.68 -2.63
N ARG A 321 -10.99 35.93 -3.38
CA ARG A 321 -11.43 35.15 -4.53
C ARG A 321 -10.80 33.78 -4.49
N ARG A 322 -11.63 32.74 -4.61
CA ARG A 322 -11.19 31.34 -4.70
C ARG A 322 -11.70 30.74 -6.01
N GLU A 323 -10.82 30.08 -6.74
CA GLU A 323 -11.11 29.34 -7.97
C GLU A 323 -10.63 27.90 -7.81
N GLU A 324 -11.51 26.95 -8.08
CA GLU A 324 -11.18 25.53 -8.08
C GLU A 324 -11.32 24.95 -9.49
N LYS A 325 -10.29 24.25 -9.94
CA LYS A 325 -10.27 23.51 -11.20
C LYS A 325 -10.06 22.04 -10.88
N ARG A 326 -10.95 21.18 -11.36
CA ARG A 326 -10.90 19.75 -11.17
C ARG A 326 -10.87 19.06 -12.53
N SER A 327 -9.96 18.12 -12.70
CA SER A 327 -9.89 17.22 -13.84
C SER A 327 -9.80 15.80 -13.32
N SER A 328 -10.62 14.91 -13.85
CA SER A 328 -10.58 13.48 -13.54
C SER A 328 -10.69 12.69 -14.84
N GLU A 329 -9.82 11.70 -15.00
CA GLU A 329 -9.87 10.68 -16.05
C GLU A 329 -10.02 9.32 -15.35
N LYS A 330 -10.89 8.48 -15.90
CA LYS A 330 -11.08 7.09 -15.48
C LYS A 330 -10.58 6.15 -16.57
#